data_38e3297b3635216ccb9c8b2f5c2997d9
#
_entry.id   38e3297b3635216ccb9c8b2f5c2997d9
#
_cell.length_a   1.000
_cell.length_b   1.000
_cell.length_c   1.000
_cell.angle_alpha   90.00
_cell.angle_beta   90.00
_cell.angle_gamma   90.00
#
_symmetry.space_group_name_H-M   'P 1'
#
loop_
_entity.id
_entity.type
_entity.pdbx_description
1 polymer ?
#
loop_
_entity_poly.entity_id
_entity_poly.type
_entity_poly.pdbx_seq_one_letter_code
_entity_poly.pdbx_strand_id
1 'polypeptide(L)'
;MKLISWNVNGLRACMTKGFNDFLAAEDPDVICLQETKMQREQADFDFAGYTEFWNSAEKKGYAGTAIFTKTEPLNVTYGIGDEQFDCEGRVICAEFPEFYLVTVYTPNAQKELVRIDFRMAFEDKFRAYLERLHETKPVIVCGDMNVAHRRIDIKNAKPNIGSAGFSYEERGKFSELLAAGFVDSFRELYSDAKDAYSWWSYMGKAREKNVGWRIDYFLITEELKKNLADSKILSDVMGSDHCPVELILNFSEENA
;
A
#
# COMPACT_ATOMS: atom_id res chain seq x y z
N MET A 1 -15.52 -8.90 -3.60
CA MET A 1 -14.80 -7.65 -3.94
C MET A 1 -13.30 -7.95 -4.00
N LYS A 2 -12.65 -7.56 -5.09
CA LYS A 2 -11.21 -7.73 -5.31
C LYS A 2 -10.51 -6.38 -5.28
N LEU A 3 -9.56 -6.20 -4.35
CA LEU A 3 -8.75 -5.00 -4.25
C LEU A 3 -7.28 -5.34 -4.55
N ILE A 4 -6.61 -4.48 -5.30
CA ILE A 4 -5.18 -4.60 -5.61
C ILE A 4 -4.46 -3.34 -5.15
N SER A 5 -3.27 -3.49 -4.60
CA SER A 5 -2.35 -2.40 -4.29
C SER A 5 -1.00 -2.65 -4.93
N TRP A 6 -0.43 -1.64 -5.59
CA TRP A 6 0.85 -1.76 -6.29
C TRP A 6 1.67 -0.47 -6.26
N ASN A 7 2.84 -0.52 -5.66
CA ASN A 7 3.86 0.50 -5.89
C ASN A 7 4.44 0.30 -7.30
N VAL A 8 4.09 1.19 -8.22
CA VAL A 8 4.44 1.08 -9.66
C VAL A 8 5.81 1.69 -9.99
N ASN A 9 6.44 2.36 -9.03
CA ASN A 9 7.75 3.04 -9.20
C ASN A 9 7.81 3.89 -10.50
N GLY A 10 6.73 4.64 -10.75
CA GLY A 10 6.51 5.43 -11.96
C GLY A 10 5.53 4.76 -12.92
N LEU A 11 4.26 5.22 -12.90
CA LEU A 11 3.17 4.59 -13.65
C LEU A 11 3.44 4.52 -15.15
N ARG A 12 3.94 5.59 -15.78
CA ARG A 12 4.26 5.59 -17.22
C ARG A 12 5.28 4.50 -17.59
N ALA A 13 6.30 4.32 -16.75
CA ALA A 13 7.29 3.26 -16.96
C ALA A 13 6.71 1.86 -16.74
N CYS A 14 5.82 1.70 -15.77
CA CYS A 14 5.14 0.45 -15.50
C CYS A 14 4.19 0.06 -16.65
N MET A 15 3.47 1.04 -17.23
CA MET A 15 2.60 0.83 -18.39
C MET A 15 3.36 0.24 -19.59
N THR A 16 4.57 0.70 -19.87
CA THR A 16 5.39 0.13 -20.95
C THR A 16 5.87 -1.30 -20.67
N LYS A 17 5.63 -1.82 -19.47
CA LYS A 17 6.06 -3.15 -19.01
C LYS A 17 4.90 -4.09 -18.68
N GLY A 18 3.69 -3.78 -19.17
CA GLY A 18 2.55 -4.68 -19.07
C GLY A 18 1.51 -4.33 -18.01
N PHE A 19 1.52 -3.12 -17.44
CA PHE A 19 0.51 -2.70 -16.46
C PHE A 19 -0.94 -2.84 -17.02
N ASN A 20 -1.17 -2.42 -18.27
CA ASN A 20 -2.50 -2.49 -18.87
C ASN A 20 -2.98 -3.93 -19.06
N ASP A 21 -2.10 -4.83 -19.48
CA ASP A 21 -2.42 -6.26 -19.64
C ASP A 21 -2.73 -6.89 -18.27
N PHE A 22 -1.97 -6.53 -17.25
CA PHE A 22 -2.21 -6.94 -15.87
C PHE A 22 -3.57 -6.44 -15.38
N LEU A 23 -3.87 -5.14 -15.54
CA LEU A 23 -5.14 -4.56 -15.10
C LEU A 23 -6.33 -5.22 -15.79
N ALA A 24 -6.22 -5.49 -17.10
CA ALA A 24 -7.27 -6.16 -17.86
C ALA A 24 -7.45 -7.63 -17.46
N ALA A 25 -6.37 -8.34 -17.15
CA ALA A 25 -6.43 -9.75 -16.75
C ALA A 25 -6.98 -9.94 -15.32
N GLU A 26 -6.55 -9.09 -14.39
CA GLU A 26 -7.01 -9.16 -13.00
C GLU A 26 -8.40 -8.57 -12.79
N ASP A 27 -8.76 -7.57 -13.59
CA ASP A 27 -10.07 -6.90 -13.55
C ASP A 27 -10.56 -6.58 -12.13
N PRO A 28 -9.74 -5.93 -11.26
CA PRO A 28 -10.10 -5.68 -9.88
C PRO A 28 -11.26 -4.68 -9.76
N ASP A 29 -12.01 -4.74 -8.65
CA ASP A 29 -13.01 -3.73 -8.32
C ASP A 29 -12.36 -2.39 -7.99
N VAL A 30 -11.19 -2.44 -7.31
CA VAL A 30 -10.39 -1.26 -6.98
C VAL A 30 -8.90 -1.59 -7.12
N ILE A 31 -8.14 -0.68 -7.73
CA ILE A 31 -6.67 -0.72 -7.70
C ILE A 31 -6.11 0.57 -7.11
N CYS A 32 -5.21 0.42 -6.14
CA CYS A 32 -4.50 1.49 -5.46
C CYS A 32 -3.04 1.51 -5.91
N LEU A 33 -2.55 2.67 -6.31
CA LEU A 33 -1.18 2.83 -6.82
C LEU A 33 -0.37 3.74 -5.90
N GLN A 34 0.89 3.40 -5.70
CA GLN A 34 1.87 4.22 -5.01
C GLN A 34 3.05 4.51 -5.94
N GLU A 35 3.74 5.61 -5.69
CA GLU A 35 4.81 6.12 -6.54
C GLU A 35 4.40 6.28 -8.01
N THR A 36 3.26 6.94 -8.25
CA THR A 36 2.83 7.25 -9.63
C THR A 36 3.82 8.13 -10.37
N LYS A 37 4.54 9.00 -9.64
CA LYS A 37 5.61 9.91 -10.13
C LYS A 37 5.17 10.78 -11.31
N MET A 38 3.90 11.15 -11.35
CA MET A 38 3.34 11.99 -12.39
C MET A 38 2.20 12.86 -11.85
N GLN A 39 1.90 13.92 -12.57
CA GLN A 39 0.71 14.73 -12.37
C GLN A 39 -0.44 14.18 -13.23
N ARG A 40 -1.69 14.29 -12.77
CA ARG A 40 -2.86 13.81 -13.54
C ARG A 40 -2.91 14.41 -14.95
N GLU A 41 -2.56 15.68 -15.11
CA GLU A 41 -2.56 16.40 -16.38
C GLU A 41 -1.50 15.88 -17.38
N GLN A 42 -0.57 15.06 -16.92
CA GLN A 42 0.44 14.39 -17.78
C GLN A 42 -0.06 13.03 -18.29
N ALA A 43 -1.24 12.55 -17.81
CA ALA A 43 -1.83 11.32 -18.31
C ALA A 43 -2.53 11.59 -19.64
N ASP A 44 -2.07 10.94 -20.68
CA ASP A 44 -2.67 10.87 -22.01
C ASP A 44 -3.45 9.57 -22.23
N PHE A 45 -3.85 8.93 -21.13
CA PHE A 45 -4.55 7.65 -21.08
C PHE A 45 -5.67 7.70 -20.05
N ASP A 46 -6.68 6.90 -20.26
CA ASP A 46 -7.77 6.62 -19.33
C ASP A 46 -7.91 5.10 -19.18
N PHE A 47 -8.27 4.66 -17.98
CA PHE A 47 -8.57 3.26 -17.71
C PHE A 47 -10.08 3.02 -17.82
N ALA A 48 -10.52 2.50 -18.97
CA ALA A 48 -11.93 2.28 -19.25
C ALA A 48 -12.61 1.45 -18.16
N GLY A 49 -13.74 1.95 -17.65
CA GLY A 49 -14.51 1.30 -16.59
C GLY A 49 -14.08 1.66 -15.17
N TYR A 50 -13.09 2.54 -15.01
CA TYR A 50 -12.66 3.03 -13.70
C TYR A 50 -12.86 4.54 -13.58
N THR A 51 -13.33 4.98 -12.42
CA THR A 51 -13.20 6.36 -11.95
C THR A 51 -11.85 6.51 -11.28
N GLU A 52 -11.13 7.58 -11.60
CA GLU A 52 -9.74 7.80 -11.18
C GLU A 52 -9.62 8.94 -10.17
N PHE A 53 -8.93 8.69 -9.06
CA PHE A 53 -8.60 9.68 -8.03
C PHE A 53 -7.08 9.75 -7.86
N TRP A 54 -6.51 10.96 -8.00
CA TRP A 54 -5.06 11.18 -8.01
C TRP A 54 -4.64 12.14 -6.92
N ASN A 55 -3.60 11.81 -6.19
CA ASN A 55 -2.92 12.69 -5.25
C ASN A 55 -1.44 12.78 -5.63
N SER A 56 -1.11 13.82 -6.38
CA SER A 56 0.25 14.03 -6.87
C SER A 56 1.05 14.88 -5.90
N ALA A 57 2.36 14.59 -5.75
CA ALA A 57 3.24 15.46 -4.99
C ALA A 57 3.39 16.82 -5.67
N GLU A 58 3.60 17.88 -4.90
CA GLU A 58 3.97 19.21 -5.45
C GLU A 58 5.26 19.12 -6.26
N LYS A 59 6.23 18.33 -5.80
CA LYS A 59 7.45 18.05 -6.51
C LYS A 59 7.18 17.08 -7.67
N LYS A 60 7.30 17.56 -8.90
CA LYS A 60 7.10 16.77 -10.12
C LYS A 60 8.03 15.55 -10.17
N GLY A 61 7.49 14.41 -10.59
CA GLY A 61 8.25 13.16 -10.74
C GLY A 61 8.61 12.48 -9.43
N TYR A 62 7.95 12.84 -8.33
CA TYR A 62 8.21 12.31 -7.00
C TYR A 62 6.92 11.77 -6.37
N ALA A 63 7.03 10.70 -5.56
CA ALA A 63 5.92 10.10 -4.80
C ALA A 63 4.58 10.01 -5.60
N GLY A 64 3.47 10.41 -5.00
CA GLY A 64 2.15 10.39 -5.61
C GLY A 64 1.44 9.05 -5.44
N THR A 65 0.13 9.12 -5.19
CA THR A 65 -0.76 7.97 -5.08
C THR A 65 -1.96 8.12 -6.00
N ALA A 66 -2.62 7.01 -6.33
CA ALA A 66 -3.88 7.02 -7.08
C ALA A 66 -4.78 5.87 -6.63
N ILE A 67 -6.10 6.07 -6.77
CA ILE A 67 -7.12 5.02 -6.64
C ILE A 67 -7.92 5.00 -7.94
N PHE A 68 -8.06 3.83 -8.55
CA PHE A 68 -8.97 3.58 -9.67
C PHE A 68 -10.02 2.59 -9.21
N THR A 69 -11.28 2.92 -9.35
CA THR A 69 -12.40 2.12 -8.82
C THR A 69 -13.54 2.01 -9.84
N LYS A 70 -14.18 0.83 -9.90
CA LYS A 70 -15.39 0.60 -10.71
C LYS A 70 -16.65 1.13 -10.04
N THR A 71 -16.65 1.20 -8.70
CA THR A 71 -17.78 1.71 -7.91
C THR A 71 -17.46 3.12 -7.44
N GLU A 72 -18.34 4.08 -7.69
CA GLU A 72 -18.18 5.46 -7.23
C GLU A 72 -18.18 5.50 -5.69
N PRO A 73 -17.14 6.03 -5.04
CA PRO A 73 -17.12 6.21 -3.61
C PRO A 73 -18.07 7.32 -3.15
N LEU A 74 -18.56 7.25 -1.92
CA LEU A 74 -19.42 8.28 -1.32
C LEU A 74 -18.67 9.60 -1.17
N ASN A 75 -17.37 9.53 -0.87
CA ASN A 75 -16.49 10.68 -0.70
C ASN A 75 -15.03 10.27 -0.93
N VAL A 76 -14.19 11.22 -1.32
CA VAL A 76 -12.73 11.04 -1.43
C VAL A 76 -12.01 12.21 -0.80
N THR A 77 -11.05 11.91 0.07
CA THR A 77 -10.19 12.90 0.71
C THR A 77 -8.71 12.61 0.44
N TYR A 78 -7.89 13.65 0.48
CA TYR A 78 -6.48 13.61 0.13
C TYR A 78 -5.64 14.06 1.32
N GLY A 79 -4.57 13.32 1.63
CA GLY A 79 -3.72 13.60 2.77
C GLY A 79 -4.33 13.13 4.10
N ILE A 80 -3.69 13.54 5.20
CA ILE A 80 -4.09 13.22 6.58
C ILE A 80 -4.51 14.46 7.37
N GLY A 81 -4.54 15.64 6.72
CA GLY A 81 -4.86 16.93 7.31
C GLY A 81 -3.67 17.58 8.01
N ASP A 82 -2.44 17.30 7.53
CA ASP A 82 -1.21 17.90 8.03
C ASP A 82 -0.33 18.32 6.84
N GLU A 83 -0.22 19.64 6.62
CA GLU A 83 0.48 20.24 5.46
C GLU A 83 1.93 19.75 5.32
N GLN A 84 2.59 19.42 6.43
CA GLN A 84 3.96 18.92 6.42
C GLN A 84 4.09 17.63 5.60
N PHE A 85 3.04 16.78 5.60
CA PHE A 85 3.04 15.48 4.95
C PHE A 85 2.24 15.46 3.66
N ASP A 86 1.19 16.27 3.57
CA ASP A 86 0.21 16.19 2.49
C ASP A 86 0.75 16.73 1.15
N CYS A 87 1.77 17.61 1.18
CA CYS A 87 2.46 18.12 -0.01
C CYS A 87 3.18 17.03 -0.84
N GLU A 88 3.41 15.84 -0.29
CA GLU A 88 4.07 14.74 -0.99
C GLU A 88 3.08 13.77 -1.68
N GLY A 89 1.75 14.00 -1.60
CA GLY A 89 0.74 13.20 -2.29
C GLY A 89 0.71 11.72 -1.87
N ARG A 90 0.83 11.45 -0.56
CA ARG A 90 1.09 10.11 -0.02
C ARG A 90 -0.13 9.32 0.35
N VAL A 91 -1.29 9.98 0.57
CA VAL A 91 -2.48 9.34 1.11
C VAL A 91 -3.72 9.76 0.34
N ILE A 92 -4.56 8.79 -0.04
CA ILE A 92 -5.93 9.00 -0.49
C ILE A 92 -6.83 8.11 0.37
N CYS A 93 -7.95 8.65 0.82
CA CYS A 93 -9.01 7.90 1.46
C CYS A 93 -10.28 7.98 0.61
N ALA A 94 -10.78 6.83 0.16
CA ALA A 94 -12.07 6.68 -0.50
C ALA A 94 -13.06 6.07 0.48
N GLU A 95 -14.20 6.73 0.65
CA GLU A 95 -15.29 6.26 1.50
C GLU A 95 -16.27 5.41 0.69
N PHE A 96 -16.44 4.15 1.06
CA PHE A 96 -17.49 3.28 0.55
C PHE A 96 -18.60 3.09 1.61
N PRO A 97 -19.77 2.56 1.22
CA PRO A 97 -20.86 2.34 2.19
C PRO A 97 -20.42 1.54 3.42
N GLU A 98 -19.63 0.47 3.24
CA GLU A 98 -19.27 -0.49 4.28
C GLU A 98 -17.94 -0.19 4.96
N PHE A 99 -17.04 0.57 4.34
CA PHE A 99 -15.66 0.79 4.83
C PHE A 99 -15.02 2.05 4.25
N TYR A 100 -13.94 2.49 4.88
CA TYR A 100 -12.96 3.40 4.27
C TYR A 100 -11.84 2.60 3.64
N LEU A 101 -11.44 2.95 2.41
CA LEU A 101 -10.23 2.44 1.77
C LEU A 101 -9.17 3.54 1.75
N VAL A 102 -8.07 3.31 2.45
CA VAL A 102 -6.94 4.24 2.53
C VAL A 102 -5.75 3.65 1.80
N THR A 103 -5.28 4.29 0.74
CA THR A 103 -3.98 3.96 0.14
C THR A 103 -2.90 4.88 0.69
N VAL A 104 -1.73 4.32 0.97
CA VAL A 104 -0.60 5.08 1.52
C VAL A 104 0.72 4.70 0.86
N TYR A 105 1.55 5.71 0.63
CA TYR A 105 2.97 5.57 0.36
C TYR A 105 3.76 6.17 1.52
N THR A 106 4.12 5.33 2.48
CA THR A 106 4.81 5.77 3.69
C THR A 106 6.20 6.34 3.38
N PRO A 107 6.63 7.45 4.00
CA PRO A 107 7.96 7.99 3.77
C PRO A 107 9.06 6.97 4.06
N ASN A 108 10.05 6.85 3.19
CA ASN A 108 11.23 6.04 3.44
C ASN A 108 12.21 6.78 4.37
N ALA A 109 12.76 6.09 5.37
CA ALA A 109 13.73 6.65 6.32
C ALA A 109 15.08 6.97 5.67
N GLN A 110 15.33 6.48 4.46
CA GLN A 110 16.56 6.60 3.67
C GLN A 110 17.79 5.96 4.32
N LYS A 111 18.86 5.88 3.53
CA LYS A 111 20.14 5.32 4.02
C LYS A 111 20.61 6.07 5.27
N GLU A 112 21.16 5.35 6.23
CA GLU A 112 21.63 5.88 7.52
C GLU A 112 20.52 6.54 8.37
N LEU A 113 19.25 6.25 8.04
CA LEU A 113 18.06 6.75 8.75
C LEU A 113 17.95 8.29 8.81
N VAL A 114 18.50 8.99 7.80
CA VAL A 114 18.55 10.48 7.80
C VAL A 114 17.17 11.15 7.83
N ARG A 115 16.09 10.42 7.49
CA ARG A 115 14.70 10.91 7.58
C ARG A 115 13.89 10.20 8.67
N ILE A 116 14.52 9.52 9.62
CA ILE A 116 13.79 8.72 10.61
C ILE A 116 12.80 9.54 11.43
N ASP A 117 13.20 10.74 11.88
CA ASP A 117 12.32 11.60 12.68
C ASP A 117 11.08 12.04 11.90
N PHE A 118 11.24 12.41 10.62
CA PHE A 118 10.13 12.72 9.73
C PHE A 118 9.21 11.51 9.53
N ARG A 119 9.81 10.32 9.34
CA ARG A 119 9.09 9.06 9.21
C ARG A 119 8.29 8.73 10.46
N MET A 120 8.88 8.84 11.65
CA MET A 120 8.20 8.55 12.91
C MET A 120 7.05 9.53 13.17
N ALA A 121 7.25 10.81 12.89
CA ALA A 121 6.19 11.81 13.01
C ALA A 121 5.01 11.52 12.05
N PHE A 122 5.31 11.11 10.80
CA PHE A 122 4.28 10.69 9.86
C PHE A 122 3.49 9.49 10.38
N GLU A 123 4.16 8.44 10.89
CA GLU A 123 3.51 7.22 11.39
C GLU A 123 2.54 7.52 12.54
N ASP A 124 2.93 8.39 13.48
CA ASP A 124 2.05 8.78 14.59
C ASP A 124 0.81 9.53 14.11
N LYS A 125 0.97 10.46 13.18
CA LYS A 125 -0.14 11.22 12.59
C LYS A 125 -1.03 10.33 11.74
N PHE A 126 -0.45 9.45 10.95
CA PHE A 126 -1.18 8.52 10.10
C PHE A 126 -2.00 7.52 10.93
N ARG A 127 -1.42 6.95 11.99
CA ARG A 127 -2.17 6.09 12.93
C ARG A 127 -3.35 6.84 13.55
N ALA A 128 -3.12 8.03 14.09
CA ALA A 128 -4.21 8.84 14.67
C ALA A 128 -5.29 9.21 13.65
N TYR A 129 -4.92 9.41 12.37
CA TYR A 129 -5.87 9.61 11.28
C TYR A 129 -6.73 8.37 11.04
N LEU A 130 -6.12 7.18 10.99
CA LEU A 130 -6.83 5.91 10.80
C LEU A 130 -7.75 5.58 11.97
N GLU A 131 -7.31 5.82 13.21
CA GLU A 131 -8.13 5.64 14.41
C GLU A 131 -9.41 6.48 14.35
N ARG A 132 -9.32 7.76 13.92
CA ARG A 132 -10.50 8.63 13.74
C ARG A 132 -11.46 8.11 12.66
N LEU A 133 -10.95 7.58 11.55
CA LEU A 133 -11.80 6.96 10.53
C LEU A 133 -12.53 5.74 11.10
N HIS A 134 -11.81 4.92 11.87
CA HIS A 134 -12.34 3.70 12.48
C HIS A 134 -13.42 3.96 13.53
N GLU A 135 -13.48 5.16 14.13
CA GLU A 135 -14.60 5.55 15.02
C GLU A 135 -15.96 5.52 14.32
N THR A 136 -16.01 5.60 12.99
CA THR A 136 -17.25 5.70 12.21
C THR A 136 -17.57 4.46 11.40
N LYS A 137 -16.61 3.82 10.77
CA LYS A 137 -16.78 2.56 10.03
C LYS A 137 -15.45 1.81 9.89
N PRO A 138 -15.49 0.52 9.52
CA PRO A 138 -14.30 -0.29 9.27
C PRO A 138 -13.34 0.37 8.28
N VAL A 139 -12.05 0.11 8.45
CA VAL A 139 -10.99 0.69 7.60
C VAL A 139 -10.16 -0.42 6.96
N ILE A 140 -9.91 -0.27 5.67
CA ILE A 140 -8.93 -1.03 4.90
C ILE A 140 -7.79 -0.08 4.56
N VAL A 141 -6.57 -0.44 4.93
CA VAL A 141 -5.36 0.30 4.56
C VAL A 141 -4.54 -0.54 3.61
N CYS A 142 -4.06 0.04 2.52
CA CYS A 142 -3.15 -0.65 1.63
C CYS A 142 -2.02 0.27 1.15
N GLY A 143 -0.93 -0.34 0.73
CA GLY A 143 0.16 0.38 0.10
C GLY A 143 1.54 -0.06 0.54
N ASP A 144 2.52 0.73 0.12
CA ASP A 144 3.91 0.55 0.51
C ASP A 144 4.15 1.21 1.88
N MET A 145 4.25 0.37 2.90
CA MET A 145 4.53 0.79 4.27
C MET A 145 6.03 1.01 4.52
N ASN A 146 6.88 0.78 3.52
CA ASN A 146 8.34 0.94 3.62
C ASN A 146 8.94 0.26 4.86
N VAL A 147 8.37 -0.84 5.35
CA VAL A 147 8.87 -1.59 6.51
C VAL A 147 8.56 -3.09 6.39
N ALA A 148 9.56 -3.93 6.58
CA ALA A 148 9.38 -5.35 6.84
C ALA A 148 9.14 -5.54 8.35
N HIS A 149 7.92 -5.90 8.77
CA HIS A 149 7.54 -5.91 10.18
C HIS A 149 8.29 -6.97 10.99
N ARG A 150 8.28 -8.21 10.50
CA ARG A 150 8.85 -9.38 11.21
C ARG A 150 10.10 -9.89 10.50
N ARG A 151 10.91 -10.69 11.19
CA ARG A 151 12.10 -11.31 10.58
C ARG A 151 11.77 -12.23 9.40
N ILE A 152 10.56 -12.78 9.36
CA ILE A 152 10.07 -13.62 8.27
C ILE A 152 9.72 -12.80 7.01
N ASP A 153 9.56 -11.48 7.17
CA ASP A 153 9.17 -10.55 6.09
C ASP A 153 10.39 -10.02 5.29
N ILE A 154 11.59 -10.51 5.60
CA ILE A 154 12.83 -10.10 4.94
C ILE A 154 13.78 -11.29 4.80
N LYS A 155 14.35 -11.50 3.62
CA LYS A 155 15.24 -12.64 3.34
C LYS A 155 16.47 -12.68 4.24
N ASN A 156 17.15 -11.57 4.42
CA ASN A 156 18.40 -11.47 5.17
C ASN A 156 18.21 -10.57 6.39
N ALA A 157 17.35 -10.97 7.34
CA ALA A 157 16.99 -10.15 8.49
C ALA A 157 18.22 -9.70 9.33
N LYS A 158 19.14 -10.62 9.64
CA LYS A 158 20.25 -10.35 10.57
C LYS A 158 21.14 -9.16 10.14
N PRO A 159 21.65 -9.09 8.89
CA PRO A 159 22.51 -7.97 8.48
C PRO A 159 21.73 -6.66 8.25
N ASN A 160 20.40 -6.69 8.18
CA ASN A 160 19.57 -5.52 7.90
C ASN A 160 18.95 -4.91 9.19
N ILE A 161 19.20 -5.49 10.37
CA ILE A 161 18.72 -4.90 11.63
C ILE A 161 19.27 -3.49 11.76
N GLY A 162 18.39 -2.50 11.98
CA GLY A 162 18.74 -1.09 12.11
C GLY A 162 18.91 -0.34 10.78
N SER A 163 18.69 -0.99 9.63
CA SER A 163 18.64 -0.28 8.34
C SER A 163 17.23 0.26 8.05
N ALA A 164 17.14 1.23 7.13
CA ALA A 164 15.85 1.75 6.65
C ALA A 164 14.96 0.61 6.16
N GLY A 165 13.69 0.62 6.56
CA GLY A 165 12.73 -0.43 6.30
C GLY A 165 12.82 -1.65 7.24
N PHE A 166 13.85 -1.70 8.12
CA PHE A 166 13.98 -2.77 9.12
C PHE A 166 14.62 -2.26 10.45
N SER A 167 14.48 -0.99 10.75
CA SER A 167 14.88 -0.40 12.03
C SER A 167 13.92 -0.82 13.16
N TYR A 168 14.36 -0.65 14.39
CA TYR A 168 13.50 -0.93 15.54
C TYR A 168 12.33 0.06 15.62
N GLU A 169 12.58 1.32 15.26
CA GLU A 169 11.64 2.41 15.29
C GLU A 169 10.49 2.16 14.28
N GLU A 170 10.83 1.88 13.01
CA GLU A 170 9.84 1.61 11.96
C GLU A 170 8.98 0.39 12.29
N ARG A 171 9.61 -0.70 12.71
CA ARG A 171 8.91 -1.92 13.12
C ARG A 171 8.07 -1.72 14.37
N GLY A 172 8.53 -0.88 15.30
CA GLY A 172 7.78 -0.47 16.49
C GLY A 172 6.52 0.26 16.12
N LYS A 173 6.59 1.26 15.23
CA LYS A 173 5.43 2.00 14.74
C LYS A 173 4.42 1.12 13.99
N PHE A 174 4.90 0.17 13.20
CA PHE A 174 4.00 -0.80 12.58
C PHE A 174 3.30 -1.71 13.61
N SER A 175 4.01 -2.10 14.68
CA SER A 175 3.40 -2.85 15.80
C SER A 175 2.36 -2.02 16.55
N GLU A 176 2.61 -0.72 16.76
CA GLU A 176 1.63 0.21 17.34
C GLU A 176 0.38 0.34 16.46
N LEU A 177 0.54 0.39 15.13
CA LEU A 177 -0.58 0.41 14.19
C LEU A 177 -1.43 -0.86 14.29
N LEU A 178 -0.80 -2.03 14.33
CA LEU A 178 -1.54 -3.29 14.55
C LEU A 178 -2.26 -3.30 15.91
N ALA A 179 -1.60 -2.81 16.97
CA ALA A 179 -2.20 -2.72 18.31
C ALA A 179 -3.38 -1.74 18.39
N ALA A 180 -3.51 -0.81 17.45
CA ALA A 180 -4.65 0.10 17.29
C ALA A 180 -5.89 -0.56 16.65
N GLY A 181 -5.91 -1.89 16.48
CA GLY A 181 -7.05 -2.65 15.96
C GLY A 181 -6.94 -3.06 14.49
N PHE A 182 -5.74 -2.96 13.91
CA PHE A 182 -5.49 -3.39 12.53
C PHE A 182 -4.87 -4.79 12.48
N VAL A 183 -5.24 -5.55 11.46
CA VAL A 183 -4.78 -6.92 11.18
C VAL A 183 -4.05 -6.95 9.85
N ASP A 184 -2.86 -7.51 9.81
CA ASP A 184 -2.14 -7.84 8.58
C ASP A 184 -2.86 -9.01 7.90
N SER A 185 -3.63 -8.72 6.86
CA SER A 185 -4.51 -9.70 6.20
C SER A 185 -3.75 -10.91 5.65
N PHE A 186 -2.53 -10.70 5.14
CA PHE A 186 -1.69 -11.80 4.67
C PHE A 186 -1.22 -12.68 5.83
N ARG A 187 -0.78 -12.09 6.95
CA ARG A 187 -0.32 -12.86 8.11
C ARG A 187 -1.46 -13.48 8.91
N GLU A 188 -2.66 -12.97 8.80
CA GLU A 188 -3.85 -13.62 9.37
C GLU A 188 -4.11 -14.98 8.71
N LEU A 189 -4.00 -15.06 7.39
CA LEU A 189 -4.23 -16.30 6.63
C LEU A 189 -2.98 -17.18 6.50
N TYR A 190 -1.81 -16.56 6.41
CA TYR A 190 -0.53 -17.22 6.08
C TYR A 190 0.55 -16.86 7.12
N SER A 191 0.29 -17.16 8.39
CA SER A 191 1.12 -16.74 9.55
C SER A 191 2.60 -17.10 9.43
N ASP A 192 2.89 -18.27 8.86
CA ASP A 192 4.22 -18.88 8.77
C ASP A 192 4.78 -18.98 7.34
N ALA A 193 4.10 -18.38 6.36
CA ALA A 193 4.57 -18.36 4.98
C ALA A 193 5.93 -17.65 4.89
N LYS A 194 6.94 -18.40 4.43
CA LYS A 194 8.32 -17.92 4.24
C LYS A 194 8.54 -17.54 2.79
N ASP A 195 9.57 -16.70 2.59
CA ASP A 195 10.02 -16.31 1.25
C ASP A 195 8.92 -15.63 0.40
N ALA A 196 7.94 -15.02 1.08
CA ALA A 196 6.84 -14.25 0.53
C ALA A 196 7.17 -12.76 0.62
N TYR A 197 7.62 -12.17 -0.47
CA TYR A 197 8.10 -10.79 -0.55
C TYR A 197 7.35 -10.03 -1.63
N SER A 198 7.28 -8.72 -1.45
CA SER A 198 6.61 -7.80 -2.38
C SER A 198 7.58 -6.84 -3.08
N TRP A 199 8.81 -6.71 -2.58
CA TRP A 199 9.83 -5.82 -3.11
C TRP A 199 11.20 -6.50 -3.22
N TRP A 200 11.94 -6.16 -4.28
CA TRP A 200 13.31 -6.63 -4.53
C TRP A 200 14.16 -5.51 -5.11
N SER A 201 15.36 -5.33 -4.57
CA SER A 201 16.33 -4.41 -5.15
C SER A 201 16.63 -4.77 -6.61
N TYR A 202 16.81 -3.77 -7.47
CA TYR A 202 17.32 -3.98 -8.84
C TYR A 202 18.76 -4.54 -8.86
N MET A 203 19.49 -4.44 -7.76
CA MET A 203 20.89 -4.86 -7.67
C MET A 203 20.99 -6.37 -7.46
N GLY A 204 22.06 -6.96 -8.03
CA GLY A 204 22.48 -8.32 -7.71
C GLY A 204 21.51 -9.42 -8.12
N LYS A 205 20.56 -9.15 -9.05
CA LYS A 205 19.51 -10.08 -9.48
C LYS A 205 18.67 -10.55 -8.28
N ALA A 206 18.31 -9.61 -7.38
CA ALA A 206 17.66 -9.93 -6.13
C ALA A 206 16.33 -10.65 -6.34
N ARG A 207 15.51 -10.22 -7.32
CA ARG A 207 14.22 -10.86 -7.61
C ARG A 207 14.36 -12.28 -8.13
N GLU A 208 15.29 -12.54 -9.04
CA GLU A 208 15.58 -13.89 -9.54
C GLU A 208 16.00 -14.87 -8.43
N LYS A 209 16.71 -14.36 -7.41
CA LYS A 209 17.19 -15.11 -6.24
C LYS A 209 16.20 -15.11 -5.08
N ASN A 210 15.08 -14.44 -5.23
CA ASN A 210 14.10 -14.16 -4.17
C ASN A 210 14.74 -13.59 -2.89
N VAL A 211 15.67 -12.62 -3.05
CA VAL A 211 16.25 -11.86 -1.94
C VAL A 211 15.42 -10.58 -1.79
N GLY A 212 14.25 -10.73 -1.20
CA GLY A 212 13.23 -9.70 -1.12
C GLY A 212 12.81 -9.33 0.29
N TRP A 213 11.91 -8.35 0.34
CA TRP A 213 11.27 -7.80 1.53
C TRP A 213 9.77 -7.73 1.28
N ARG A 214 8.95 -8.02 2.29
CA ARG A 214 7.52 -7.76 2.27
C ARG A 214 7.27 -6.41 2.96
N ILE A 215 7.02 -5.40 2.16
CA ILE A 215 6.82 -4.02 2.60
C ILE A 215 5.52 -3.41 2.08
N ASP A 216 4.82 -4.10 1.20
CA ASP A 216 3.48 -3.77 0.73
C ASP A 216 2.45 -4.63 1.47
N TYR A 217 1.38 -4.01 1.93
CA TYR A 217 0.40 -4.65 2.81
C TYR A 217 -1.03 -4.31 2.44
N PHE A 218 -1.94 -5.19 2.83
CA PHE A 218 -3.32 -4.87 3.18
C PHE A 218 -3.50 -5.07 4.68
N LEU A 219 -3.89 -4.00 5.38
CA LEU A 219 -4.31 -4.04 6.77
C LEU A 219 -5.81 -3.81 6.82
N ILE A 220 -6.52 -4.58 7.63
CA ILE A 220 -7.96 -4.47 7.81
C ILE A 220 -8.28 -4.32 9.30
N THR A 221 -9.35 -3.60 9.66
CA THR A 221 -9.83 -3.60 11.03
C THR A 221 -10.45 -4.95 11.38
N GLU A 222 -10.43 -5.31 12.67
CA GLU A 222 -10.85 -6.64 13.19
C GLU A 222 -12.23 -7.07 12.69
N GLU A 223 -13.18 -6.14 12.54
CA GLU A 223 -14.55 -6.42 12.11
C GLU A 223 -14.60 -7.00 10.69
N LEU A 224 -13.62 -6.66 9.85
CA LEU A 224 -13.54 -7.15 8.46
C LEU A 224 -12.94 -8.56 8.35
N LYS A 225 -12.39 -9.13 9.42
CA LYS A 225 -11.85 -10.51 9.38
C LYS A 225 -12.89 -11.53 8.94
N LYS A 226 -14.16 -11.35 9.32
CA LYS A 226 -15.26 -12.22 8.89
C LYS A 226 -15.52 -12.20 7.39
N ASN A 227 -15.10 -11.11 6.72
CA ASN A 227 -15.24 -10.92 5.28
C ASN A 227 -13.97 -11.35 4.52
N LEU A 228 -12.84 -11.57 5.22
CA LEU A 228 -11.56 -11.90 4.61
C LEU A 228 -11.61 -13.29 3.96
N ALA A 229 -11.57 -13.31 2.63
CA ALA A 229 -11.57 -14.56 1.86
C ALA A 229 -10.14 -14.96 1.43
N ASP A 230 -9.33 -14.01 1.00
CA ASP A 230 -7.93 -14.27 0.62
C ASP A 230 -7.09 -12.99 0.68
N SER A 231 -5.75 -13.16 0.77
CA SER A 231 -4.77 -12.08 0.70
C SER A 231 -3.50 -12.63 0.05
N LYS A 232 -3.09 -12.06 -1.09
CA LYS A 232 -2.01 -12.62 -1.90
C LYS A 232 -0.91 -11.62 -2.20
N ILE A 233 0.26 -12.15 -2.49
CA ILE A 233 1.41 -11.43 -3.05
C ILE A 233 1.60 -11.98 -4.47
N LEU A 234 1.39 -11.15 -5.48
CA LEU A 234 1.44 -11.55 -6.89
C LEU A 234 2.88 -11.46 -7.42
N SER A 235 3.77 -12.26 -6.85
CA SER A 235 5.24 -12.20 -7.03
C SER A 235 5.70 -12.33 -8.48
N ASP A 236 4.90 -12.98 -9.32
CA ASP A 236 5.24 -13.23 -10.73
C ASP A 236 4.93 -12.03 -11.65
N VAL A 237 4.17 -11.04 -11.14
CA VAL A 237 3.82 -9.83 -11.89
C VAL A 237 5.03 -8.92 -11.96
N MET A 238 5.46 -8.63 -13.18
CA MET A 238 6.61 -7.76 -13.46
C MET A 238 6.15 -6.34 -13.82
N GLY A 239 7.07 -5.38 -13.88
CA GLY A 239 6.77 -3.98 -14.27
C GLY A 239 7.37 -2.95 -13.33
N SER A 240 7.51 -3.30 -12.05
CA SER A 240 8.13 -2.50 -10.99
C SER A 240 9.14 -3.36 -10.21
N ASP A 241 9.91 -2.77 -9.32
CA ASP A 241 10.69 -3.46 -8.29
C ASP A 241 9.82 -3.98 -7.15
N HIS A 242 8.57 -3.53 -7.08
CA HIS A 242 7.51 -4.17 -6.29
C HIS A 242 6.64 -5.07 -7.18
N CYS A 243 5.97 -6.04 -6.57
CA CYS A 243 4.84 -6.74 -7.18
C CYS A 243 3.54 -6.27 -6.53
N PRO A 244 2.38 -6.48 -7.20
CA PRO A 244 1.09 -6.17 -6.58
C PRO A 244 0.80 -7.08 -5.39
N VAL A 245 0.03 -6.56 -4.44
CA VAL A 245 -0.64 -7.34 -3.40
C VAL A 245 -2.15 -7.29 -3.61
N GLU A 246 -2.85 -8.38 -3.29
CA GLU A 246 -4.28 -8.56 -3.51
C GLU A 246 -4.99 -8.84 -2.20
N LEU A 247 -6.19 -8.27 -2.05
CA LEU A 247 -7.14 -8.56 -0.98
C LEU A 247 -8.48 -8.97 -1.60
N ILE A 248 -9.03 -10.11 -1.16
CA ILE A 248 -10.36 -10.58 -1.53
C ILE A 248 -11.25 -10.53 -0.30
N LEU A 249 -12.34 -9.78 -0.40
CA LEU A 249 -13.37 -9.69 0.63
C LEU A 249 -14.71 -10.20 0.10
N ASN A 250 -15.41 -10.98 0.91
CA ASN A 250 -16.78 -11.41 0.65
C ASN A 250 -17.73 -10.61 1.56
N PHE A 251 -18.49 -9.73 0.96
CA PHE A 251 -19.63 -9.10 1.63
C PHE A 251 -20.88 -9.91 1.27
N SER A 252 -21.60 -10.40 2.29
CA SER A 252 -22.90 -11.06 2.08
C SER A 252 -23.90 -10.01 1.56
N GLU A 253 -24.77 -10.40 0.62
CA GLU A 253 -25.83 -9.52 0.05
C GLU A 253 -26.92 -9.14 1.07
N GLU A 254 -26.80 -9.52 2.34
CA GLU A 254 -27.83 -9.31 3.37
C GLU A 254 -27.94 -7.87 3.90
N ASN A 255 -27.10 -6.92 3.42
CA ASN A 255 -27.11 -5.52 3.86
C ASN A 255 -27.18 -4.49 2.71
N ALA A 256 -27.80 -4.83 1.59
CA ALA A 256 -28.08 -3.88 0.51
C ALA A 256 -29.51 -3.32 0.58
#